data_9837fabce12d8ef8a560ff8447276020
#
_entry.id   9837fabce12d8ef8a560ff8447276020
#
_cell.length_a   1.000
_cell.length_b   1.000
_cell.length_c   1.000
_cell.angle_alpha   90.00
_cell.angle_beta   90.00
_cell.angle_gamma   90.00
#
_symmetry.space_group_name_H-M   'P 1'
#
loop_
_entity.id
_entity.type
_entity.pdbx_description
1 polymer ?
#
loop_
_entity_poly.entity_id
_entity_poly.type
_entity_poly.pdbx_seq_one_letter_code
_entity_poly.pdbx_strand_id
1 'polypeptide(L)'
;MARLNMWRWGVFVLAGLYFLVPLGASVIFSVDVNDEITFDAYSQIVGTGGFVHSLVLALELAAATIALVLLLMVPAMVALRLGAPRLRPVVEVVCSLPLVVPPIAFVAGISTVLKWGPEYLSRTPFFETMVAIQNPDFPFVLVLAYVVMALPFVYRALDAGLRAIDVPTLVEAARSCGANQTQALLRAVLPNLRGALLNASFLTLALVLGEYTVAHLLGFQPFAVWIVDISGSQAQMSVAVSVLSLLVTWVMLLALAALSRRRTPSRTVSQGMTTP
;
A
#
# COMPACT_ATOMS: atom_id res chain seq x y z
N MET A 1 29.24 14.67 -27.36
CA MET A 1 28.66 13.59 -26.56
C MET A 1 29.18 13.53 -25.12
N ALA A 2 30.46 13.79 -24.82
CA ALA A 2 31.01 13.71 -23.45
C ALA A 2 30.41 14.75 -22.46
N ARG A 3 30.07 15.98 -22.90
CA ARG A 3 29.47 17.02 -22.03
C ARG A 3 28.05 16.68 -21.57
N LEU A 4 27.25 15.98 -22.40
CA LEU A 4 25.92 15.49 -22.03
C LEU A 4 25.98 14.39 -20.96
N ASN A 5 27.01 13.54 -20.97
CA ASN A 5 27.21 12.54 -19.93
C ASN A 5 27.63 13.18 -18.60
N MET A 6 28.49 14.19 -18.60
CA MET A 6 28.93 14.89 -17.38
C MET A 6 27.77 15.60 -16.64
N TRP A 7 26.88 16.29 -17.38
CA TRP A 7 25.68 16.89 -16.82
C TRP A 7 24.73 15.85 -16.20
N ARG A 8 24.51 14.73 -16.88
CA ARG A 8 23.68 13.64 -16.35
C ARG A 8 24.25 13.06 -15.06
N TRP A 9 25.56 12.80 -15.03
CA TRP A 9 26.23 12.35 -13.81
C TRP A 9 26.15 13.38 -12.68
N GLY A 10 26.31 14.67 -12.97
CA GLY A 10 26.10 15.73 -12.00
C GLY A 10 24.71 15.75 -11.39
N VAL A 11 23.66 15.58 -12.20
CA VAL A 11 22.27 15.48 -11.72
C VAL A 11 22.06 14.23 -10.85
N PHE A 12 22.61 13.07 -11.24
CA PHE A 12 22.50 11.86 -10.43
C PHE A 12 23.22 11.96 -9.09
N VAL A 13 24.42 12.57 -9.08
CA VAL A 13 25.18 12.79 -7.84
C VAL A 13 24.44 13.77 -6.94
N LEU A 14 23.93 14.88 -7.48
CA LEU A 14 23.17 15.87 -6.72
C LEU A 14 21.90 15.26 -6.13
N ALA A 15 21.14 14.50 -6.94
CA ALA A 15 19.95 13.80 -6.48
C ALA A 15 20.30 12.74 -5.41
N GLY A 16 21.39 11.99 -5.62
CA GLY A 16 21.88 11.02 -4.63
C GLY A 16 22.24 11.68 -3.30
N LEU A 17 23.00 12.78 -3.33
CA LEU A 17 23.34 13.55 -2.12
C LEU A 17 22.08 14.09 -1.44
N TYR A 18 21.13 14.63 -2.18
CA TYR A 18 19.88 15.16 -1.64
C TYR A 18 19.09 14.12 -0.82
N PHE A 19 19.11 12.86 -1.24
CA PHE A 19 18.43 11.78 -0.50
C PHE A 19 19.33 11.13 0.58
N LEU A 20 20.62 10.92 0.29
CA LEU A 20 21.50 10.18 1.20
C LEU A 20 21.97 11.02 2.39
N VAL A 21 22.16 12.34 2.22
CA VAL A 21 22.62 13.19 3.32
C VAL A 21 21.63 13.25 4.48
N PRO A 22 20.31 13.50 4.27
CA PRO A 22 19.34 13.48 5.36
C PRO A 22 19.20 12.10 6.02
N LEU A 23 19.26 11.01 5.23
CA LEU A 23 19.22 9.65 5.76
C LEU A 23 20.45 9.35 6.61
N GLY A 24 21.64 9.71 6.13
CA GLY A 24 22.88 9.59 6.89
C GLY A 24 22.87 10.39 8.18
N ALA A 25 22.39 11.63 8.13
CA ALA A 25 22.21 12.46 9.32
C ALA A 25 21.23 11.84 10.33
N SER A 26 20.12 11.24 9.86
CA SER A 26 19.16 10.55 10.72
C SER A 26 19.79 9.33 11.39
N VAL A 27 20.60 8.55 10.66
CA VAL A 27 21.31 7.39 11.22
C VAL A 27 22.31 7.84 12.27
N ILE A 28 23.12 8.88 11.98
CA ILE A 28 24.10 9.44 12.93
C ILE A 28 23.35 9.92 14.18
N PHE A 29 22.30 10.72 14.03
CA PHE A 29 21.50 11.23 15.15
C PHE A 29 20.92 10.10 16.01
N SER A 30 20.55 8.96 15.40
CA SER A 30 19.96 7.83 16.14
C SER A 30 20.96 7.07 17.02
N VAL A 31 22.27 7.18 16.76
CA VAL A 31 23.34 6.46 17.48
C VAL A 31 24.27 7.37 18.27
N ASP A 32 24.24 8.68 18.01
CA ASP A 32 25.12 9.65 18.67
C ASP A 32 24.45 10.20 19.94
N VAL A 33 25.07 9.93 21.09
CA VAL A 33 24.66 10.44 22.42
C VAL A 33 25.87 11.09 23.06
N ASN A 34 25.90 12.42 23.13
CA ASN A 34 26.98 13.16 23.76
C ASN A 34 28.38 12.83 23.20
N ASP A 35 28.51 12.74 21.88
CA ASP A 35 29.75 12.35 21.16
C ASP A 35 30.19 10.89 21.39
N GLU A 36 29.33 10.04 21.96
CA GLU A 36 29.55 8.60 22.06
C GLU A 36 28.57 7.83 21.16
N ILE A 37 29.08 6.83 20.43
CA ILE A 37 28.23 5.97 19.60
C ILE A 37 27.59 4.90 20.50
N THR A 38 26.27 4.99 20.69
CA THR A 38 25.49 4.03 21.46
C THR A 38 24.33 3.47 20.63
N PHE A 39 23.98 2.22 20.92
CA PHE A 39 22.80 1.56 20.33
C PHE A 39 21.66 1.42 21.33
N ASP A 40 21.69 2.17 22.41
CA ASP A 40 20.70 2.08 23.50
C ASP A 40 19.29 2.37 23.01
N ALA A 41 19.12 3.34 22.12
CA ALA A 41 17.82 3.63 21.49
C ALA A 41 17.23 2.40 20.78
N TYR A 42 18.06 1.65 20.08
CA TYR A 42 17.63 0.44 19.36
C TYR A 42 17.32 -0.74 20.31
N SER A 43 18.09 -0.91 21.38
CA SER A 43 17.88 -1.98 22.36
C SER A 43 16.59 -1.80 23.15
N GLN A 44 16.17 -0.55 23.36
CA GLN A 44 14.99 -0.18 24.15
C GLN A 44 13.69 -0.15 23.33
N ILE A 45 13.75 -0.18 21.99
CA ILE A 45 12.58 -0.07 21.11
C ILE A 45 11.48 -1.07 21.50
N VAL A 46 11.84 -2.35 21.63
CA VAL A 46 10.87 -3.43 21.91
C VAL A 46 10.24 -3.30 23.30
N GLY A 47 11.00 -2.75 24.25
CA GLY A 47 10.51 -2.49 25.62
C GLY A 47 9.69 -1.22 25.77
N THR A 48 9.66 -0.36 24.74
CA THR A 48 8.91 0.89 24.80
C THR A 48 7.40 0.64 24.71
N GLY A 49 6.66 1.22 25.66
CA GLY A 49 5.21 1.06 25.73
C GLY A 49 4.53 1.46 24.41
N GLY A 50 3.66 0.59 23.93
CA GLY A 50 2.88 0.81 22.71
C GLY A 50 3.56 0.41 21.39
N PHE A 51 4.89 0.14 21.35
CA PHE A 51 5.58 -0.23 20.11
C PHE A 51 4.98 -1.46 19.43
N VAL A 52 4.92 -2.58 20.16
CA VAL A 52 4.41 -3.84 19.60
C VAL A 52 2.94 -3.71 19.21
N HIS A 53 2.14 -3.08 20.07
CA HIS A 53 0.72 -2.89 19.82
C HIS A 53 0.47 -2.05 18.54
N SER A 54 1.12 -0.89 18.41
CA SER A 54 0.96 -0.01 17.25
C SER A 54 1.48 -0.63 15.95
N LEU A 55 2.58 -1.42 16.03
CA LEU A 55 3.13 -2.14 14.87
C LEU A 55 2.18 -3.26 14.42
N VAL A 56 1.68 -4.08 15.35
CA VAL A 56 0.72 -5.15 15.04
C VAL A 56 -0.55 -4.54 14.46
N LEU A 57 -1.11 -3.50 15.08
CA LEU A 57 -2.26 -2.79 14.56
C LEU A 57 -2.04 -2.28 13.13
N ALA A 58 -0.89 -1.67 12.84
CA ALA A 58 -0.60 -1.17 11.49
C ALA A 58 -0.52 -2.32 10.46
N LEU A 59 0.06 -3.47 10.83
CA LEU A 59 0.12 -4.65 9.96
C LEU A 59 -1.26 -5.29 9.73
N GLU A 60 -2.10 -5.36 10.75
CA GLU A 60 -3.47 -5.84 10.64
C GLU A 60 -4.32 -4.94 9.74
N LEU A 61 -4.23 -3.61 9.93
CA LEU A 61 -4.89 -2.63 9.07
C LEU A 61 -4.42 -2.76 7.61
N ALA A 62 -3.11 -2.93 7.39
CA ALA A 62 -2.56 -3.12 6.06
C ALA A 62 -3.07 -4.42 5.41
N ALA A 63 -3.05 -5.53 6.15
CA ALA A 63 -3.53 -6.81 5.65
C ALA A 63 -5.04 -6.76 5.32
N ALA A 64 -5.86 -6.18 6.20
CA ALA A 64 -7.29 -6.00 5.98
C ALA A 64 -7.58 -5.09 4.78
N THR A 65 -6.85 -3.97 4.65
CA THR A 65 -6.99 -3.05 3.52
C THR A 65 -6.62 -3.72 2.20
N ILE A 66 -5.48 -4.44 2.15
CA ILE A 66 -5.06 -5.19 0.96
C ILE A 66 -6.12 -6.23 0.58
N ALA A 67 -6.57 -7.03 1.54
CA ALA A 67 -7.58 -8.05 1.29
C ALA A 67 -8.87 -7.43 0.74
N LEU A 68 -9.37 -6.37 1.38
CA LEU A 68 -10.63 -5.74 1.01
C LEU A 68 -10.53 -5.02 -0.35
N VAL A 69 -9.46 -4.24 -0.59
CA VAL A 69 -9.30 -3.53 -1.86
C VAL A 69 -9.13 -4.49 -3.04
N LEU A 70 -8.40 -5.60 -2.87
CA LEU A 70 -8.25 -6.60 -3.93
C LEU A 70 -9.56 -7.38 -4.15
N LEU A 71 -10.28 -7.74 -3.08
CA LEU A 71 -11.57 -8.41 -3.16
C LEU A 71 -12.60 -7.58 -3.94
N LEU A 72 -12.58 -6.26 -3.79
CA LEU A 72 -13.48 -5.35 -4.51
C LEU A 72 -12.99 -5.04 -5.92
N MET A 73 -11.71 -4.70 -6.07
CA MET A 73 -11.19 -4.17 -7.33
C MET A 73 -10.91 -5.25 -8.37
N VAL A 74 -10.49 -6.46 -7.99
CA VAL A 74 -10.18 -7.51 -8.97
C VAL A 74 -11.42 -7.93 -9.76
N PRO A 75 -12.54 -8.33 -9.14
CA PRO A 75 -13.74 -8.68 -9.89
C PRO A 75 -14.31 -7.48 -10.66
N ALA A 76 -14.28 -6.28 -10.06
CA ALA A 76 -14.76 -5.07 -10.72
C ALA A 76 -13.97 -4.76 -12.02
N MET A 77 -12.64 -4.83 -11.96
CA MET A 77 -11.77 -4.56 -13.11
C MET A 77 -11.89 -5.63 -14.21
N VAL A 78 -12.06 -6.91 -13.83
CA VAL A 78 -12.31 -7.98 -14.81
C VAL A 78 -13.68 -7.84 -15.45
N ALA A 79 -14.73 -7.55 -14.66
CA ALA A 79 -16.08 -7.28 -15.19
C ALA A 79 -16.08 -6.07 -16.15
N LEU A 80 -15.34 -5.02 -15.82
CA LEU A 80 -15.17 -3.85 -16.66
C LEU A 80 -14.54 -4.21 -18.02
N ARG A 81 -13.56 -5.12 -18.02
CA ARG A 81 -12.90 -5.60 -19.26
C ARG A 81 -13.81 -6.46 -20.14
N LEU A 82 -14.62 -7.33 -19.52
CA LEU A 82 -15.45 -8.31 -20.23
C LEU A 82 -16.79 -7.74 -20.68
N GLY A 83 -17.42 -6.91 -19.84
CA GLY A 83 -18.82 -6.52 -20.03
C GLY A 83 -19.06 -5.05 -20.35
N ALA A 84 -18.18 -4.15 -19.93
CA ALA A 84 -18.47 -2.72 -19.99
C ALA A 84 -17.23 -1.83 -20.29
N PRO A 85 -16.52 -2.06 -21.40
CA PRO A 85 -15.29 -1.31 -21.71
C PRO A 85 -15.51 0.20 -21.84
N ARG A 86 -16.74 0.63 -22.19
CA ARG A 86 -17.11 2.06 -22.28
C ARG A 86 -17.11 2.78 -20.95
N LEU A 87 -17.29 2.08 -19.82
CA LEU A 87 -17.27 2.67 -18.48
C LEU A 87 -15.84 2.86 -17.94
N ARG A 88 -14.83 2.35 -18.62
CA ARG A 88 -13.43 2.42 -18.19
C ARG A 88 -12.97 3.86 -17.87
N PRO A 89 -13.20 4.90 -18.69
CA PRO A 89 -12.79 6.26 -18.35
C PRO A 89 -13.47 6.79 -17.08
N VAL A 90 -14.75 6.43 -16.89
CA VAL A 90 -15.52 6.84 -15.71
C VAL A 90 -14.92 6.20 -14.44
N VAL A 91 -14.66 4.89 -14.47
CA VAL A 91 -14.05 4.17 -13.35
C VAL A 91 -12.65 4.70 -13.06
N GLU A 92 -11.85 5.01 -14.08
CA GLU A 92 -10.53 5.61 -13.95
C GLU A 92 -10.59 6.96 -13.21
N VAL A 93 -11.50 7.84 -13.60
CA VAL A 93 -11.72 9.13 -12.93
C VAL A 93 -12.18 8.93 -11.49
N VAL A 94 -13.17 8.08 -11.24
CA VAL A 94 -13.70 7.82 -9.89
C VAL A 94 -12.61 7.24 -8.97
N CYS A 95 -11.84 6.27 -9.45
CA CYS A 95 -10.72 5.71 -8.69
C CYS A 95 -9.59 6.71 -8.44
N SER A 96 -9.48 7.76 -9.26
CA SER A 96 -8.43 8.78 -9.11
C SER A 96 -8.86 9.95 -8.21
N LEU A 97 -10.15 10.10 -7.90
CA LEU A 97 -10.66 11.18 -7.05
C LEU A 97 -9.94 11.32 -5.69
N PRO A 98 -9.60 10.23 -4.98
CA PRO A 98 -8.93 10.34 -3.69
C PRO A 98 -7.58 11.05 -3.74
N LEU A 99 -6.90 11.09 -4.89
CA LEU A 99 -5.64 11.83 -5.05
C LEU A 99 -5.82 13.36 -5.06
N VAL A 100 -7.02 13.81 -5.40
CA VAL A 100 -7.34 15.25 -5.51
C VAL A 100 -7.88 15.80 -4.19
N VAL A 101 -8.50 14.94 -3.38
CA VAL A 101 -9.10 15.34 -2.11
C VAL A 101 -8.02 15.51 -1.04
N PRO A 102 -7.87 16.71 -0.44
CA PRO A 102 -6.93 16.89 0.67
C PRO A 102 -7.28 15.96 1.86
N PRO A 103 -6.30 15.36 2.55
CA PRO A 103 -6.56 14.46 3.67
C PRO A 103 -7.46 15.04 4.76
N ILE A 104 -7.30 16.33 5.07
CA ILE A 104 -8.13 17.03 6.07
C ILE A 104 -9.60 17.07 5.65
N ALA A 105 -9.90 17.37 4.38
CA ALA A 105 -11.26 17.37 3.87
C ALA A 105 -11.87 15.97 3.86
N PHE A 106 -11.06 14.95 3.54
CA PHE A 106 -11.45 13.56 3.58
C PHE A 106 -11.84 13.12 5.00
N VAL A 107 -11.00 13.43 6.00
CA VAL A 107 -11.29 13.15 7.41
C VAL A 107 -12.52 13.92 7.90
N ALA A 108 -12.69 15.19 7.52
CA ALA A 108 -13.89 15.96 7.88
C ALA A 108 -15.17 15.29 7.37
N GLY A 109 -15.14 14.75 6.14
CA GLY A 109 -16.25 13.95 5.58
C GLY A 109 -16.54 12.70 6.40
N ILE A 110 -15.50 11.91 6.72
CA ILE A 110 -15.64 10.69 7.56
C ILE A 110 -16.21 11.07 8.93
N SER A 111 -15.64 12.07 9.60
CA SER A 111 -16.09 12.50 10.92
C SER A 111 -17.55 12.96 10.91
N THR A 112 -18.00 13.61 9.82
CA THR A 112 -19.41 14.01 9.67
C THR A 112 -20.32 12.78 9.59
N VAL A 113 -19.95 11.77 8.79
CA VAL A 113 -20.71 10.52 8.68
C VAL A 113 -20.74 9.77 10.02
N LEU A 114 -19.62 9.73 10.75
CA LEU A 114 -19.55 9.07 12.04
C LEU A 114 -20.45 9.75 13.11
N LYS A 115 -20.61 11.08 13.05
CA LYS A 115 -21.53 11.83 13.92
C LYS A 115 -23.00 11.50 13.68
N TRP A 116 -23.38 11.02 12.51
CA TRP A 116 -24.75 10.55 12.25
C TRP A 116 -25.17 9.37 13.12
N GLY A 117 -24.21 8.56 13.60
CA GLY A 117 -24.46 7.47 14.54
C GLY A 117 -25.23 7.97 15.79
N PRO A 118 -24.62 8.79 16.64
CA PRO A 118 -25.29 9.32 17.83
C PRO A 118 -26.45 10.28 17.51
N GLU A 119 -26.37 11.07 16.43
CA GLU A 119 -27.38 12.09 16.11
C GLU A 119 -28.68 11.48 15.55
N TYR A 120 -28.58 10.54 14.60
CA TYR A 120 -29.73 10.05 13.85
C TYR A 120 -30.01 8.57 14.02
N LEU A 121 -28.99 7.76 14.34
CA LEU A 121 -29.07 6.30 14.35
C LEU A 121 -29.09 5.71 15.77
N SER A 122 -29.05 6.53 16.82
CA SER A 122 -28.94 6.10 18.23
C SER A 122 -30.02 5.12 18.69
N ARG A 123 -31.17 5.07 18.03
CA ARG A 123 -32.29 4.15 18.31
C ARG A 123 -32.41 2.99 17.31
N THR A 124 -31.43 2.83 16.45
CA THR A 124 -31.43 1.78 15.40
C THR A 124 -30.29 0.80 15.65
N PRO A 125 -30.38 -0.45 15.14
CA PRO A 125 -29.27 -1.42 15.21
C PRO A 125 -27.97 -0.94 14.53
N PHE A 126 -28.08 0.03 13.62
CA PHE A 126 -26.91 0.60 12.95
C PHE A 126 -26.00 1.42 13.87
N PHE A 127 -26.50 1.88 15.02
CA PHE A 127 -25.68 2.59 15.99
C PHE A 127 -24.54 1.71 16.53
N GLU A 128 -24.84 0.47 16.89
CA GLU A 128 -23.83 -0.49 17.37
C GLU A 128 -22.78 -0.76 16.30
N THR A 129 -23.18 -0.83 15.02
CA THR A 129 -22.24 -0.97 13.90
C THR A 129 -21.33 0.25 13.79
N MET A 130 -21.88 1.48 13.92
CA MET A 130 -21.10 2.71 13.89
C MET A 130 -20.11 2.80 15.06
N VAL A 131 -20.46 2.27 16.22
CA VAL A 131 -19.53 2.18 17.37
C VAL A 131 -18.47 1.09 17.10
N ALA A 132 -18.89 -0.07 16.63
CA ALA A 132 -17.99 -1.20 16.40
C ALA A 132 -16.88 -0.89 15.37
N ILE A 133 -17.18 -0.16 14.30
CA ILE A 133 -16.17 0.21 13.29
C ILE A 133 -15.13 1.21 13.80
N GLN A 134 -15.40 1.85 14.94
CA GLN A 134 -14.51 2.81 15.61
C GLN A 134 -13.77 2.19 16.80
N ASN A 135 -13.81 0.86 16.99
CA ASN A 135 -13.11 0.20 18.08
C ASN A 135 -11.60 0.54 18.03
N PRO A 136 -11.01 1.09 19.10
CA PRO A 136 -9.59 1.45 19.13
C PRO A 136 -8.64 0.27 18.90
N ASP A 137 -9.01 -0.96 19.32
CA ASP A 137 -8.19 -2.14 19.15
C ASP A 137 -8.05 -2.54 17.67
N PHE A 138 -9.12 -2.34 16.89
CA PHE A 138 -9.11 -2.54 15.44
C PHE A 138 -10.11 -1.59 14.76
N PRO A 139 -9.71 -0.36 14.43
CA PRO A 139 -10.60 0.64 13.84
C PRO A 139 -10.89 0.33 12.36
N PHE A 140 -11.96 -0.40 12.11
CA PHE A 140 -12.36 -0.78 10.74
C PHE A 140 -12.65 0.44 9.86
N VAL A 141 -13.00 1.58 10.46
CA VAL A 141 -13.14 2.86 9.76
C VAL A 141 -11.86 3.27 9.04
N LEU A 142 -10.68 3.00 9.63
CA LEU A 142 -9.39 3.25 8.97
C LEU A 142 -9.19 2.30 7.78
N VAL A 143 -9.60 1.05 7.89
CA VAL A 143 -9.52 0.10 6.75
C VAL A 143 -10.33 0.65 5.58
N LEU A 144 -11.56 1.13 5.81
CA LEU A 144 -12.41 1.72 4.77
C LEU A 144 -11.78 2.98 4.17
N ALA A 145 -11.24 3.85 5.01
CA ALA A 145 -10.54 5.06 4.58
C ALA A 145 -9.33 4.71 3.69
N TYR A 146 -8.52 3.76 4.13
CA TYR A 146 -7.33 3.32 3.39
C TYR A 146 -7.66 2.58 2.10
N VAL A 147 -8.76 1.83 2.04
CA VAL A 147 -9.27 1.24 0.79
C VAL A 147 -9.55 2.34 -0.22
N VAL A 148 -10.26 3.40 0.17
CA VAL A 148 -10.55 4.53 -0.72
C VAL A 148 -9.26 5.21 -1.18
N MET A 149 -8.32 5.47 -0.28
CA MET A 149 -7.03 6.08 -0.59
C MET A 149 -6.14 5.20 -1.49
N ALA A 150 -6.28 3.87 -1.41
CA ALA A 150 -5.52 2.92 -2.21
C ALA A 150 -6.10 2.73 -3.64
N LEU A 151 -7.37 3.10 -3.89
CA LEU A 151 -8.03 2.89 -5.18
C LEU A 151 -7.20 3.34 -6.38
N PRO A 152 -6.59 4.54 -6.42
CA PRO A 152 -5.85 5.01 -7.59
C PRO A 152 -4.62 4.14 -7.89
N PHE A 153 -3.93 3.68 -6.88
CA PHE A 153 -2.74 2.84 -7.01
C PHE A 153 -3.09 1.42 -7.45
N VAL A 154 -4.11 0.84 -6.81
CA VAL A 154 -4.60 -0.50 -7.14
C VAL A 154 -5.22 -0.53 -8.53
N TYR A 155 -6.02 0.48 -8.91
CA TYR A 155 -6.56 0.61 -10.26
C TYR A 155 -5.45 0.58 -11.31
N ARG A 156 -4.42 1.43 -11.16
CA ARG A 156 -3.30 1.51 -12.13
C ARG A 156 -2.51 0.20 -12.21
N ALA A 157 -2.24 -0.43 -11.07
CA ALA A 157 -1.52 -1.69 -11.04
C ALA A 157 -2.30 -2.83 -11.73
N LEU A 158 -3.60 -2.95 -11.42
CA LEU A 158 -4.47 -3.96 -12.03
C LEU A 158 -4.74 -3.67 -13.52
N ASP A 159 -4.97 -2.40 -13.90
CA ASP A 159 -5.18 -2.05 -15.30
C ASP A 159 -3.96 -2.36 -16.17
N ALA A 160 -2.75 -2.06 -15.68
CA ALA A 160 -1.52 -2.43 -16.36
C ALA A 160 -1.38 -3.96 -16.51
N GLY A 161 -1.68 -4.74 -15.47
CA GLY A 161 -1.66 -6.19 -15.52
C GLY A 161 -2.70 -6.79 -16.47
N LEU A 162 -3.93 -6.26 -16.43
CA LEU A 162 -5.01 -6.69 -17.32
C LEU A 162 -4.79 -6.32 -18.79
N ARG A 163 -4.00 -5.30 -19.07
CA ARG A 163 -3.58 -4.97 -20.45
C ARG A 163 -2.54 -5.94 -21.00
N ALA A 164 -1.75 -6.56 -20.12
CA ALA A 164 -0.69 -7.46 -20.52
C ALA A 164 -1.18 -8.89 -20.84
N ILE A 165 -2.46 -9.20 -20.56
CA ILE A 165 -3.08 -10.50 -20.82
C ILE A 165 -4.36 -10.35 -21.62
N ASP A 166 -4.67 -11.36 -22.44
CA ASP A 166 -5.93 -11.43 -23.18
C ASP A 166 -7.01 -12.10 -22.30
N VAL A 167 -7.70 -11.27 -21.49
CA VAL A 167 -8.73 -11.72 -20.54
C VAL A 167 -9.89 -12.44 -21.24
N PRO A 168 -10.45 -11.92 -22.37
CA PRO A 168 -11.53 -12.59 -23.09
C PRO A 168 -11.14 -14.02 -23.48
N THR A 169 -10.02 -14.21 -24.16
CA THR A 169 -9.55 -15.52 -24.60
C THR A 169 -9.32 -16.48 -23.43
N LEU A 170 -8.74 -16.00 -22.31
CA LEU A 170 -8.54 -16.82 -21.09
C LEU A 170 -9.88 -17.29 -20.51
N VAL A 171 -10.88 -16.42 -20.45
CA VAL A 171 -12.20 -16.73 -19.92
C VAL A 171 -12.96 -17.69 -20.85
N GLU A 172 -12.92 -17.46 -22.16
CA GLU A 172 -13.54 -18.32 -23.18
C GLU A 172 -12.95 -19.73 -23.15
N ALA A 173 -11.61 -19.84 -23.12
CA ALA A 173 -10.93 -21.12 -23.02
C ALA A 173 -11.30 -21.88 -21.74
N ALA A 174 -11.35 -21.20 -20.58
CA ALA A 174 -11.77 -21.82 -19.34
C ALA A 174 -13.23 -22.31 -19.40
N ARG A 175 -14.12 -21.52 -20.00
CA ARG A 175 -15.54 -21.87 -20.19
C ARG A 175 -15.74 -23.05 -21.14
N SER A 176 -14.94 -23.12 -22.20
CA SER A 176 -14.93 -24.29 -23.11
C SER A 176 -14.52 -25.57 -22.42
N CYS A 177 -13.72 -25.46 -21.33
CA CYS A 177 -13.39 -26.58 -20.45
C CYS A 177 -14.43 -26.82 -19.33
N GLY A 178 -15.62 -26.19 -19.38
CA GLY A 178 -16.70 -26.37 -18.41
C GLY A 178 -16.60 -25.51 -17.16
N ALA A 179 -15.67 -24.55 -17.08
CA ALA A 179 -15.57 -23.67 -15.93
C ALA A 179 -16.70 -22.62 -15.89
N ASN A 180 -17.26 -22.37 -14.71
CA ASN A 180 -18.13 -21.23 -14.49
C ASN A 180 -17.31 -19.92 -14.41
N GLN A 181 -17.99 -18.78 -14.34
CA GLN A 181 -17.35 -17.46 -14.37
C GLN A 181 -16.39 -17.23 -13.21
N THR A 182 -16.73 -17.67 -12.01
CA THR A 182 -15.87 -17.58 -10.82
C THR A 182 -14.65 -18.48 -10.96
N GLN A 183 -14.82 -19.70 -11.47
CA GLN A 183 -13.72 -20.63 -11.73
C GLN A 183 -12.78 -20.10 -12.81
N ALA A 184 -13.30 -19.51 -13.88
CA ALA A 184 -12.50 -18.86 -14.92
C ALA A 184 -11.67 -17.69 -14.33
N LEU A 185 -12.28 -16.86 -13.47
CA LEU A 185 -11.57 -15.78 -12.78
C LEU A 185 -10.46 -16.35 -11.89
N LEU A 186 -10.77 -17.29 -10.99
CA LEU A 186 -9.82 -17.79 -9.99
C LEU A 186 -8.71 -18.67 -10.58
N ARG A 187 -9.01 -19.49 -11.60
CA ARG A 187 -8.09 -20.49 -12.13
C ARG A 187 -7.39 -20.09 -13.42
N ALA A 188 -7.98 -19.17 -14.22
CA ALA A 188 -7.39 -18.74 -15.47
C ALA A 188 -6.88 -17.29 -15.40
N VAL A 189 -7.66 -16.33 -14.89
CA VAL A 189 -7.28 -14.91 -14.90
C VAL A 189 -6.34 -14.56 -13.75
N LEU A 190 -6.70 -14.88 -12.49
CA LEU A 190 -5.92 -14.51 -11.30
C LEU A 190 -4.46 -15.00 -11.33
N PRO A 191 -4.16 -16.25 -11.71
CA PRO A 191 -2.76 -16.72 -11.77
C PRO A 191 -1.89 -15.92 -12.75
N ASN A 192 -2.51 -15.39 -13.81
CA ASN A 192 -1.81 -14.55 -14.79
C ASN A 192 -1.67 -13.09 -14.32
N LEU A 193 -2.45 -12.66 -13.34
CA LEU A 193 -2.40 -11.31 -12.73
C LEU A 193 -1.52 -11.23 -11.48
N ARG A 194 -0.87 -12.31 -11.06
CA ARG A 194 -0.10 -12.34 -9.80
C ARG A 194 0.92 -11.20 -9.66
N GLY A 195 1.59 -10.81 -10.75
CA GLY A 195 2.52 -9.68 -10.73
C GLY A 195 1.83 -8.35 -10.44
N ALA A 196 0.66 -8.12 -11.05
CA ALA A 196 -0.15 -6.93 -10.81
C ALA A 196 -0.75 -6.93 -9.40
N LEU A 197 -1.20 -8.10 -8.90
CA LEU A 197 -1.71 -8.27 -7.54
C LEU A 197 -0.63 -7.98 -6.51
N LEU A 198 0.57 -8.52 -6.69
CA LEU A 198 1.72 -8.24 -5.80
C LEU A 198 2.08 -6.76 -5.81
N ASN A 199 2.10 -6.12 -7.00
CA ASN A 199 2.38 -4.69 -7.10
C ASN A 199 1.30 -3.84 -6.42
N ALA A 200 0.02 -4.17 -6.62
CA ALA A 200 -1.10 -3.52 -5.94
C ALA A 200 -1.01 -3.68 -4.41
N SER A 201 -0.75 -4.89 -3.92
CA SER A 201 -0.57 -5.19 -2.49
C SER A 201 0.59 -4.41 -1.90
N PHE A 202 1.70 -4.34 -2.63
CA PHE A 202 2.89 -3.61 -2.25
C PHE A 202 2.62 -2.10 -2.10
N LEU A 203 2.00 -1.48 -3.10
CA LEU A 203 1.67 -0.06 -3.05
C LEU A 203 0.68 0.25 -1.93
N THR A 204 -0.28 -0.63 -1.68
CA THR A 204 -1.24 -0.51 -0.56
C THR A 204 -0.54 -0.66 0.79
N LEU A 205 0.36 -1.64 0.94
CA LEU A 205 1.15 -1.82 2.15
C LEU A 205 1.98 -0.57 2.47
N ALA A 206 2.70 -0.05 1.48
CA ALA A 206 3.52 1.16 1.64
C ALA A 206 2.67 2.38 2.03
N LEU A 207 1.48 2.52 1.42
CA LEU A 207 0.53 3.58 1.76
C LEU A 207 0.09 3.46 3.23
N VAL A 208 -0.39 2.29 3.65
CA VAL A 208 -0.97 2.10 4.99
C VAL A 208 0.10 2.25 6.09
N LEU A 209 1.30 1.68 5.89
CA LEU A 209 2.38 1.79 6.88
C LEU A 209 2.92 3.21 7.01
N GLY A 210 2.85 4.04 5.96
CA GLY A 210 3.29 5.43 5.97
C GLY A 210 2.19 6.44 6.25
N GLU A 211 0.93 5.99 6.41
CA GLU A 211 -0.18 6.91 6.62
C GLU A 211 -0.27 7.38 8.08
N TYR A 212 -0.12 8.69 8.26
CA TYR A 212 -0.19 9.39 9.55
C TYR A 212 -1.46 10.23 9.68
N THR A 213 -1.79 10.98 8.63
CA THR A 213 -2.71 12.11 8.72
C THR A 213 -4.14 11.70 9.06
N VAL A 214 -4.67 10.71 8.35
CA VAL A 214 -6.05 10.25 8.55
C VAL A 214 -6.19 9.57 9.90
N ALA A 215 -5.23 8.71 10.27
CA ALA A 215 -5.25 8.02 11.55
C ALA A 215 -5.17 9.00 12.74
N HIS A 216 -4.21 9.93 12.70
CA HIS A 216 -4.03 10.93 13.75
C HIS A 216 -5.26 11.85 13.90
N LEU A 217 -5.80 12.35 12.80
CA LEU A 217 -6.98 13.24 12.84
C LEU A 217 -8.26 12.51 13.27
N LEU A 218 -8.36 11.20 13.08
CA LEU A 218 -9.46 10.38 13.61
C LEU A 218 -9.22 9.89 15.05
N GLY A 219 -8.05 10.17 15.64
CA GLY A 219 -7.72 9.84 17.02
C GLY A 219 -7.24 8.40 17.24
N PHE A 220 -6.75 7.70 16.21
CA PHE A 220 -6.18 6.36 16.30
C PHE A 220 -4.65 6.39 16.27
N GLN A 221 -4.01 5.40 16.88
CA GLN A 221 -2.55 5.33 17.04
C GLN A 221 -1.91 4.09 16.37
N PRO A 222 -2.02 3.91 15.03
CA PRO A 222 -1.19 2.94 14.34
C PRO A 222 0.28 3.39 14.35
N PHE A 223 1.17 2.56 13.86
CA PHE A 223 2.61 2.70 13.99
C PHE A 223 3.18 4.07 13.57
N ALA A 224 2.74 4.63 12.45
CA ALA A 224 3.21 5.94 11.99
C ALA A 224 2.82 7.07 12.96
N VAL A 225 1.63 7.01 13.57
CA VAL A 225 1.18 7.99 14.57
C VAL A 225 1.98 7.81 15.86
N TRP A 226 2.16 6.58 16.33
CA TRP A 226 2.94 6.29 17.52
C TRP A 226 4.39 6.81 17.42
N ILE A 227 5.07 6.64 16.26
CA ILE A 227 6.42 7.18 16.03
C ILE A 227 6.45 8.70 16.23
N VAL A 228 5.46 9.42 15.71
CA VAL A 228 5.41 10.89 15.83
C VAL A 228 5.11 11.30 17.27
N ASP A 229 4.21 10.60 17.94
CA ASP A 229 3.83 10.91 19.34
C ASP A 229 5.02 10.76 20.29
N ILE A 230 5.84 9.71 20.13
CA ILE A 230 7.04 9.56 20.98
C ILE A 230 8.14 10.58 20.67
N SER A 231 8.11 11.24 19.50
CA SER A 231 9.15 12.21 19.13
C SER A 231 9.20 13.42 20.06
N GLY A 232 8.07 13.78 20.67
CA GLY A 232 7.98 14.88 21.64
C GLY A 232 8.70 14.62 22.97
N SER A 233 8.85 13.35 23.36
CA SER A 233 9.49 12.95 24.61
C SER A 233 10.82 12.21 24.43
N GLN A 234 10.98 11.49 23.33
CA GLN A 234 12.12 10.61 23.04
C GLN A 234 12.54 10.75 21.57
N ALA A 235 13.01 11.94 21.20
CA ALA A 235 13.33 12.28 19.81
C ALA A 235 14.32 11.29 19.16
N GLN A 236 15.39 10.91 19.88
CA GLN A 236 16.38 9.97 19.39
C GLN A 236 15.79 8.57 19.12
N MET A 237 14.95 8.07 20.04
CA MET A 237 14.24 6.81 19.85
C MET A 237 13.27 6.86 18.67
N SER A 238 12.52 7.95 18.49
CA SER A 238 11.64 8.17 17.35
C SER A 238 12.40 8.08 16.02
N VAL A 239 13.57 8.71 15.94
CA VAL A 239 14.43 8.64 14.76
C VAL A 239 14.98 7.22 14.57
N ALA A 240 15.44 6.54 15.64
CA ALA A 240 15.91 5.15 15.56
C ALA A 240 14.81 4.20 15.04
N VAL A 241 13.57 4.34 15.53
CA VAL A 241 12.42 3.55 15.08
C VAL A 241 12.08 3.88 13.63
N SER A 242 12.15 5.16 13.23
CA SER A 242 11.91 5.59 11.84
C SER A 242 12.92 4.98 10.88
N VAL A 243 14.21 5.00 11.23
CA VAL A 243 15.29 4.36 10.43
C VAL A 243 15.07 2.85 10.34
N LEU A 244 14.74 2.19 11.46
CA LEU A 244 14.46 0.75 11.48
C LEU A 244 13.23 0.41 10.64
N SER A 245 12.15 1.18 10.76
CA SER A 245 10.93 1.03 9.95
C SER A 245 11.21 1.15 8.47
N LEU A 246 12.01 2.15 8.07
CA LEU A 246 12.44 2.33 6.69
C LEU A 246 13.21 1.09 6.18
N LEU A 247 14.17 0.59 6.97
CA LEU A 247 14.96 -0.61 6.63
C LEU A 247 14.05 -1.85 6.51
N VAL A 248 13.18 -2.08 7.47
CA VAL A 248 12.23 -3.21 7.46
C VAL A 248 11.31 -3.13 6.25
N THR A 249 10.74 -1.96 5.98
CA THR A 249 9.93 -1.73 4.79
C THR A 249 10.72 -2.04 3.53
N TRP A 250 11.95 -1.54 3.42
CA TRP A 250 12.82 -1.77 2.27
C TRP A 250 13.14 -3.26 2.06
N VAL A 251 13.44 -3.98 3.14
CA VAL A 251 13.66 -5.44 3.12
C VAL A 251 12.38 -6.19 2.68
N MET A 252 11.22 -5.83 3.23
CA MET A 252 9.94 -6.40 2.80
C MET A 252 9.67 -6.18 1.32
N LEU A 253 9.99 -5.00 0.82
CA LEU A 253 9.84 -4.62 -0.56
C LEU A 253 10.76 -5.45 -1.48
N LEU A 254 12.03 -5.60 -1.11
CA LEU A 254 12.98 -6.45 -1.83
C LEU A 254 12.56 -7.92 -1.81
N ALA A 255 12.05 -8.43 -0.69
CA ALA A 255 11.54 -9.79 -0.56
C ALA A 255 10.36 -10.03 -1.51
N LEU A 256 9.38 -9.12 -1.55
CA LEU A 256 8.25 -9.19 -2.48
C LEU A 256 8.70 -9.12 -3.95
N ALA A 257 9.65 -8.23 -4.26
CA ALA A 257 10.23 -8.12 -5.61
C ALA A 257 10.98 -9.40 -6.02
N ALA A 258 11.73 -10.03 -5.11
CA ALA A 258 12.44 -11.28 -5.34
C ALA A 258 11.46 -12.46 -5.56
N LEU A 259 10.36 -12.52 -4.81
CA LEU A 259 9.30 -13.51 -4.99
C LEU A 259 8.63 -13.37 -6.36
N SER A 260 8.44 -12.13 -6.84
CA SER A 260 7.89 -11.85 -8.16
C SER A 260 8.81 -12.33 -9.29
N ARG A 261 10.14 -12.15 -9.16
CA ARG A 261 11.13 -12.54 -10.20
C ARG A 261 11.31 -14.04 -10.35
N ARG A 262 11.25 -14.82 -9.28
CA ARG A 262 11.52 -16.28 -9.30
C ARG A 262 10.55 -17.12 -10.13
N ARG A 263 9.49 -16.53 -10.68
CA ARG A 263 8.40 -17.25 -11.35
C ARG A 263 8.15 -16.87 -12.81
N THR A 264 9.05 -16.13 -13.45
CA THR A 264 8.99 -15.89 -14.90
C THR A 264 9.86 -16.92 -15.59
N PRO A 265 9.31 -17.97 -16.23
CA PRO A 265 10.11 -18.86 -17.05
C PRO A 265 10.60 -18.06 -18.27
N SER A 266 11.90 -18.02 -18.47
CA SER A 266 12.52 -17.51 -19.70
C SER A 266 11.97 -18.31 -20.87
N ARG A 267 11.07 -17.72 -21.68
CA ARG A 267 10.77 -18.21 -23.00
C ARG A 267 12.02 -17.96 -23.85
N THR A 268 12.92 -18.94 -23.92
CA THR A 268 13.85 -19.10 -25.04
C THR A 268 12.99 -19.33 -26.27
N VAL A 269 12.78 -18.27 -27.04
CA VAL A 269 12.32 -18.39 -28.43
C VAL A 269 13.45 -19.06 -29.18
N SER A 270 13.34 -20.38 -29.36
CA SER A 270 14.09 -21.09 -30.36
C SER A 270 13.73 -20.50 -31.71
N GLN A 271 14.58 -19.60 -32.21
CA GLN A 271 14.59 -19.25 -33.62
C GLN A 271 15.00 -20.51 -34.40
N GLY A 272 13.96 -21.21 -34.87
CA GLY A 272 14.17 -22.26 -35.86
C GLY A 272 14.84 -21.67 -37.09
N MET A 273 16.10 -21.99 -37.29
CA MET A 273 16.81 -21.84 -38.56
C MET A 273 15.99 -22.52 -39.65
N THR A 274 15.38 -21.76 -40.52
CA THR A 274 15.06 -22.17 -41.88
C THR A 274 16.25 -21.75 -42.73
N THR A 275 17.11 -22.69 -43.04
CA THR A 275 18.04 -22.64 -44.18
C THR A 275 17.37 -23.23 -45.41
N PRO A 276 17.75 -22.79 -46.62
CA PRO A 276 17.01 -22.92 -47.88
C PRO A 276 16.94 -24.33 -48.46
#